data_ee31ba014dfed19d18c999deba892042
#
_entry.id   ee31ba014dfed19d18c999deba892042
#
_cell.length_a   1.000
_cell.length_b   1.000
_cell.length_c   1.000
_cell.angle_alpha   90.00
_cell.angle_beta   90.00
_cell.angle_gamma   90.00
#
_symmetry.space_group_name_H-M   'P 1'
#
loop_
_entity.id
_entity.type
_entity.pdbx_description
1 polymer ?
#
loop_
_entity_poly.entity_id
_entity_poly.type
_entity_poly.pdbx_seq_one_letter_code
_entity_poly.pdbx_strand_id
1 'polypeptide(L)'
;MKRIATTNAPAALGPYAQAVDTGDTVYCSGQLGLDPATGALAEGVQAQTHQALKNLKAVLQEVGLTLDNVVKTTVFVQDLGDFGTVNEIYGTYFHGGFPARSCVQIAALPKGALVEIECIAVR
;
A
#
# COMPACT_ATOMS: atom_id res chain seq x y z
N MET A 1 -12.44 6.12 17.34
CA MET A 1 -11.30 5.86 16.44
C MET A 1 -10.72 4.49 16.75
N LYS A 2 -10.38 3.72 15.73
CA LYS A 2 -9.87 2.36 15.86
C LYS A 2 -8.50 2.22 15.18
N ARG A 3 -7.56 1.55 15.84
CA ARG A 3 -6.30 1.14 15.22
C ARG A 3 -6.46 -0.27 14.69
N ILE A 4 -6.02 -0.48 13.45
CA ILE A 4 -6.26 -1.73 12.72
C ILE A 4 -4.99 -2.57 12.72
N ALA A 5 -5.18 -3.87 12.92
CA ALA A 5 -4.12 -4.86 12.80
C ALA A 5 -4.68 -6.12 12.16
N THR A 6 -3.97 -6.66 11.19
CA THR A 6 -4.29 -7.93 10.54
C THR A 6 -3.01 -8.71 10.27
N THR A 7 -3.11 -10.03 10.37
CA THR A 7 -2.00 -10.93 10.01
C THR A 7 -1.93 -11.19 8.51
N ASN A 8 -2.92 -10.71 7.75
CA ASN A 8 -2.95 -10.84 6.29
C ASN A 8 -2.14 -9.75 5.57
N ALA A 9 -1.56 -8.83 6.33
CA ALA A 9 -0.59 -7.84 5.86
C ALA A 9 0.63 -7.88 6.79
N PRO A 10 1.78 -7.35 6.35
CA PRO A 10 2.98 -7.32 7.19
C PRO A 10 2.73 -6.63 8.53
N ALA A 11 3.21 -7.23 9.62
CA ALA A 11 3.07 -6.65 10.96
C ALA A 11 3.77 -5.28 11.03
N ALA A 12 3.20 -4.39 11.83
CA ALA A 12 3.85 -3.12 12.15
C ALA A 12 5.06 -3.40 13.06
N LEU A 13 6.26 -3.17 12.54
CA LEU A 13 7.52 -3.43 13.24
C LEU A 13 8.08 -2.18 13.92
N GLY A 14 7.24 -1.21 14.23
CA GLY A 14 7.65 0.02 14.88
C GLY A 14 6.46 0.67 15.58
N PRO A 15 6.62 1.90 16.07
CA PRO A 15 5.55 2.61 16.79
C PRO A 15 4.50 3.20 15.83
N TYR A 16 3.81 2.33 15.07
CA TYR A 16 2.75 2.76 14.16
C TYR A 16 1.70 1.66 14.02
N ALA A 17 0.48 2.04 13.62
CA ALA A 17 -0.59 1.11 13.26
C ALA A 17 -0.57 0.83 11.75
N GLN A 18 -1.05 -0.33 11.34
CA GLN A 18 -1.23 -0.62 9.92
C GLN A 18 -2.24 0.33 9.29
N ALA A 19 -3.27 0.72 10.03
CA ALA A 19 -4.24 1.73 9.63
C ALA A 19 -4.94 2.32 10.86
N VAL A 20 -5.55 3.49 10.66
CA VAL A 20 -6.40 4.12 11.66
C VAL A 20 -7.76 4.41 11.02
N ASP A 21 -8.80 3.91 11.64
CA ASP A 21 -10.19 4.08 11.22
C ASP A 21 -10.86 5.13 12.11
N THR A 22 -11.25 6.25 11.50
CA THR A 22 -11.90 7.36 12.22
C THR A 22 -13.43 7.27 12.20
N GLY A 23 -14.00 6.26 11.54
CA GLY A 23 -15.42 6.10 11.31
C GLY A 23 -15.77 6.26 9.84
N ASP A 24 -15.58 7.45 9.29
CA ASP A 24 -15.84 7.71 7.87
C ASP A 24 -14.62 7.49 7.00
N THR A 25 -13.42 7.63 7.56
CA THR A 25 -12.16 7.62 6.82
C THR A 25 -11.19 6.64 7.45
N VAL A 26 -10.45 5.91 6.59
CA VAL A 26 -9.40 4.99 7.00
C VAL A 26 -8.08 5.48 6.40
N TYR A 27 -7.12 5.75 7.27
CA TYR A 27 -5.76 6.16 6.89
C TYR A 27 -4.87 4.93 6.99
N CYS A 28 -4.34 4.47 5.87
CA CYS A 28 -3.46 3.31 5.82
C CYS A 28 -2.00 3.74 5.78
N SER A 29 -1.20 3.14 6.65
CA SER A 29 0.25 3.29 6.57
C SER A 29 0.77 2.74 5.25
N GLY A 30 1.94 3.21 4.84
CA GLY A 30 2.60 2.73 3.64
C GLY A 30 2.90 1.24 3.72
N GLN A 31 2.69 0.55 2.61
CA GLN A 31 3.00 -0.87 2.47
C GLN A 31 4.13 -1.06 1.47
N LEU A 32 5.15 -1.79 1.90
CA LEU A 32 6.19 -2.32 1.04
C LEU A 32 5.73 -3.65 0.46
N GLY A 33 6.44 -4.14 -0.54
CA GLY A 33 6.17 -5.46 -1.13
C GLY A 33 6.66 -6.62 -0.26
N LEU A 34 6.33 -6.62 1.02
CA LEU A 34 6.73 -7.69 1.96
C LEU A 34 5.67 -8.79 1.98
N ASP A 35 6.13 -10.05 1.96
CA ASP A 35 5.25 -11.19 2.17
C ASP A 35 4.80 -11.20 3.65
N PRO A 36 3.50 -11.16 3.95
CA PRO A 36 3.02 -11.11 5.33
C PRO A 36 3.35 -12.37 6.14
N ALA A 37 3.54 -13.52 5.51
CA ALA A 37 3.84 -14.76 6.19
C ALA A 37 5.30 -14.87 6.60
N THR A 38 6.23 -14.35 5.79
CA THR A 38 7.67 -14.50 5.99
C THR A 38 8.40 -13.21 6.34
N GLY A 39 7.82 -12.06 6.01
CA GLY A 39 8.48 -10.76 6.13
C GLY A 39 9.52 -10.51 5.04
N ALA A 40 9.65 -11.40 4.06
CA ALA A 40 10.60 -11.25 2.98
C ALA A 40 10.12 -10.26 1.93
N LEU A 41 11.03 -9.43 1.43
CA LEU A 41 10.75 -8.50 0.33
C LEU A 41 10.69 -9.29 -0.98
N ALA A 42 9.63 -9.06 -1.77
CA ALA A 42 9.52 -9.64 -3.10
C ALA A 42 10.65 -9.14 -3.99
N GLU A 43 11.02 -9.91 -5.00
CA GLU A 43 12.13 -9.56 -5.88
C GLU A 43 11.67 -8.76 -7.10
N GLY A 44 12.26 -7.57 -7.25
CA GLY A 44 12.01 -6.71 -8.39
C GLY A 44 10.77 -5.83 -8.21
N VAL A 45 10.72 -4.74 -8.97
CA VAL A 45 9.68 -3.73 -8.82
C VAL A 45 8.29 -4.26 -9.17
N GLN A 46 8.18 -5.19 -10.12
CA GLN A 46 6.88 -5.76 -10.50
C GLN A 46 6.27 -6.54 -9.34
N ALA A 47 7.02 -7.51 -8.78
CA ALA A 47 6.54 -8.31 -7.67
C ALA A 47 6.29 -7.49 -6.42
N GLN A 48 7.14 -6.50 -6.15
CA GLN A 48 6.96 -5.60 -5.00
C GLN A 48 5.71 -4.74 -5.15
N THR A 49 5.41 -4.23 -6.34
CA THR A 49 4.21 -3.43 -6.59
C THR A 49 2.95 -4.26 -6.38
N HIS A 50 2.91 -5.46 -6.91
CA HIS A 50 1.79 -6.39 -6.69
C HIS A 50 1.59 -6.66 -5.20
N GLN A 51 2.66 -6.99 -4.49
CA GLN A 51 2.56 -7.35 -3.08
C GLN A 51 2.17 -6.15 -2.21
N ALA A 52 2.68 -4.95 -2.50
CA ALA A 52 2.30 -3.74 -1.77
C ALA A 52 0.80 -3.47 -1.90
N LEU A 53 0.24 -3.58 -3.11
CA LEU A 53 -1.19 -3.39 -3.34
C LEU A 53 -2.04 -4.48 -2.69
N LYS A 54 -1.58 -5.74 -2.71
CA LYS A 54 -2.25 -6.83 -1.99
C LYS A 54 -2.26 -6.58 -0.48
N ASN A 55 -1.17 -6.04 0.06
CA ASN A 55 -1.08 -5.73 1.49
C ASN A 55 -2.06 -4.61 1.87
N LEU A 56 -2.17 -3.55 1.07
CA LEU A 56 -3.18 -2.50 1.29
C LEU A 56 -4.60 -3.06 1.23
N LYS A 57 -4.87 -3.91 0.26
CA LYS A 57 -6.16 -4.58 0.13
C LYS A 57 -6.50 -5.39 1.39
N ALA A 58 -5.54 -6.12 1.93
CA ALA A 58 -5.73 -6.93 3.13
C ALA A 58 -6.04 -6.06 4.35
N VAL A 59 -5.34 -4.92 4.50
CA VAL A 59 -5.61 -3.98 5.59
C VAL A 59 -7.03 -3.41 5.49
N LEU A 60 -7.44 -3.00 4.29
CA LEU A 60 -8.79 -2.47 4.06
C LEU A 60 -9.88 -3.53 4.30
N GLN A 61 -9.63 -4.78 3.91
CA GLN A 61 -10.57 -5.88 4.17
C GLN A 61 -10.85 -6.07 5.66
N GLU A 62 -9.88 -5.79 6.52
CA GLU A 62 -10.07 -5.91 7.98
C GLU A 62 -11.16 -4.97 8.51
N VAL A 63 -11.42 -3.87 7.82
CA VAL A 63 -12.49 -2.92 8.17
C VAL A 63 -13.68 -2.99 7.20
N GLY A 64 -13.77 -4.02 6.39
CA GLY A 64 -14.89 -4.24 5.47
C GLY A 64 -14.86 -3.36 4.22
N LEU A 65 -13.71 -2.81 3.86
CA LEU A 65 -13.54 -1.98 2.67
C LEU A 65 -12.74 -2.73 1.59
N THR A 66 -12.78 -2.17 0.39
CA THR A 66 -12.01 -2.65 -0.76
C THR A 66 -11.15 -1.51 -1.31
N LEU A 67 -10.32 -1.80 -2.29
CA LEU A 67 -9.53 -0.76 -2.99
C LEU A 67 -10.42 0.26 -3.70
N ASP A 68 -11.67 -0.09 -4.03
CA ASP A 68 -12.62 0.86 -4.64
C ASP A 68 -13.07 1.96 -3.67
N ASN A 69 -12.82 1.79 -2.38
CA ASN A 69 -13.05 2.83 -1.38
C ASN A 69 -11.89 3.83 -1.26
N VAL A 70 -10.76 3.57 -1.93
CA VAL A 70 -9.58 4.43 -1.86
C VAL A 70 -9.81 5.70 -2.65
N VAL A 71 -9.58 6.85 -2.02
CA VAL A 71 -9.74 8.17 -2.64
C VAL A 71 -8.41 8.83 -2.95
N LYS A 72 -7.35 8.44 -2.25
CA LYS A 72 -6.01 9.04 -2.42
C LYS A 72 -4.95 8.00 -2.16
N THR A 73 -3.94 7.97 -3.03
CA THR A 73 -2.71 7.21 -2.80
C THR A 73 -1.49 8.11 -2.92
N THR A 74 -0.41 7.72 -2.25
CA THR A 74 0.93 8.24 -2.52
C THR A 74 1.81 7.04 -2.82
N VAL A 75 2.48 7.09 -3.96
CA VAL A 75 3.40 6.04 -4.43
C VAL A 75 4.82 6.59 -4.34
N PHE A 76 5.64 5.90 -3.54
CA PHE A 76 7.05 6.23 -3.38
C PHE A 76 7.87 5.21 -4.17
N VAL A 77 8.73 5.66 -5.06
CA VAL A 77 9.59 4.77 -5.85
C VAL A 77 11.06 5.14 -5.66
N GLN A 78 11.91 4.13 -5.69
CA GLN A 78 13.36 4.33 -5.63
C GLN A 78 13.89 4.96 -6.92
N ASP A 79 13.25 4.64 -8.05
CA ASP A 79 13.65 5.11 -9.38
C ASP A 79 12.39 5.43 -10.20
N LEU A 80 12.24 6.68 -10.64
CA LEU A 80 11.14 7.09 -11.52
C LEU A 80 11.20 6.40 -12.89
N GLY A 81 12.33 5.81 -13.26
CA GLY A 81 12.43 4.94 -14.44
C GLY A 81 11.49 3.73 -14.37
N ASP A 82 11.07 3.33 -13.17
CA ASP A 82 10.09 2.25 -12.97
C ASP A 82 8.64 2.70 -13.07
N PHE A 83 8.39 3.99 -13.30
CA PHE A 83 7.04 4.59 -13.28
C PHE A 83 6.07 3.89 -14.22
N GLY A 84 6.48 3.58 -15.45
CA GLY A 84 5.63 2.90 -16.43
C GLY A 84 5.23 1.51 -15.97
N THR A 85 6.16 0.74 -15.42
CA THR A 85 5.90 -0.62 -14.90
C THR A 85 4.96 -0.57 -13.70
N VAL A 86 5.21 0.35 -12.76
CA VAL A 86 4.36 0.52 -11.58
C VAL A 86 2.95 0.93 -11.99
N ASN A 87 2.81 1.88 -12.93
CA ASN A 87 1.51 2.33 -13.42
C ASN A 87 0.68 1.21 -14.04
N GLU A 88 1.31 0.37 -14.85
CA GLU A 88 0.63 -0.73 -15.50
C GLU A 88 0.03 -1.70 -14.49
N ILE A 89 0.81 -2.08 -13.48
CA ILE A 89 0.34 -2.97 -12.41
C ILE A 89 -0.71 -2.29 -11.54
N TYR A 90 -0.44 -1.06 -11.10
CA TYR A 90 -1.33 -0.26 -10.28
C TYR A 90 -2.73 -0.16 -10.92
N GLY A 91 -2.78 0.08 -12.23
CA GLY A 91 -4.04 0.21 -12.96
C GLY A 91 -4.91 -1.04 -12.94
N THR A 92 -4.35 -2.20 -12.70
CA THR A 92 -5.11 -3.46 -12.66
C THR A 92 -5.83 -3.69 -11.33
N TYR A 93 -5.54 -2.89 -10.30
CA TYR A 93 -6.12 -3.08 -8.96
C TYR A 93 -7.36 -2.22 -8.68
N PHE A 94 -7.64 -1.21 -9.50
CA PHE A 94 -8.76 -0.29 -9.28
C PHE A 94 -9.80 -0.47 -10.38
N HIS A 95 -11.04 -0.82 -10.00
CA HIS A 95 -12.11 -1.18 -10.94
C HIS A 95 -13.24 -0.16 -11.00
N GLY A 96 -13.42 0.65 -9.95
CA GLY A 96 -14.48 1.65 -9.85
C GLY A 96 -14.04 3.07 -10.23
N GLY A 97 -12.87 3.20 -10.88
CA GLY A 97 -12.22 4.47 -11.16
C GLY A 97 -10.95 4.61 -10.35
N PHE A 98 -10.08 5.52 -10.75
CA PHE A 98 -8.79 5.69 -10.09
C PHE A 98 -8.85 6.72 -8.97
N PRO A 99 -8.17 6.47 -7.83
CA PRO A 99 -8.02 7.49 -6.80
C PRO A 99 -7.12 8.63 -7.27
N ALA A 100 -7.19 9.77 -6.59
CA ALA A 100 -6.18 10.80 -6.73
C ALA A 100 -4.82 10.23 -6.30
N ARG A 101 -3.72 10.66 -6.94
CA ARG A 101 -2.41 10.08 -6.66
C ARG A 101 -1.29 11.10 -6.82
N SER A 102 -0.28 10.97 -5.96
CA SER A 102 1.05 11.54 -6.18
C SER A 102 2.05 10.39 -6.27
N CYS A 103 3.04 10.52 -7.16
CA CYS A 103 4.13 9.56 -7.28
C CYS A 103 5.44 10.31 -7.27
N VAL A 104 6.36 9.93 -6.36
CA VAL A 104 7.63 10.64 -6.17
C VAL A 104 8.78 9.65 -6.06
N GLN A 105 9.95 10.06 -6.57
CA GLN A 105 11.19 9.36 -6.32
C GLN A 105 11.74 9.81 -4.97
N ILE A 106 12.17 8.84 -4.16
CA ILE A 106 12.69 9.11 -2.82
C ILE A 106 14.16 8.68 -2.72
N ALA A 107 14.83 9.13 -1.66
CA ALA A 107 16.24 8.80 -1.43
C ALA A 107 16.43 7.32 -1.11
N ALA A 108 15.57 6.75 -0.27
CA ALA A 108 15.62 5.34 0.12
C ALA A 108 14.32 4.92 0.76
N LEU A 109 14.04 3.63 0.71
CA LEU A 109 12.93 2.99 1.41
C LEU A 109 13.48 1.96 2.42
N PRO A 110 12.71 1.63 3.47
CA PRO A 110 13.11 0.57 4.38
C PRO A 110 13.39 -0.74 3.65
N LYS A 111 14.35 -1.51 4.13
CA LYS A 111 14.73 -2.84 3.61
C LYS A 111 15.21 -2.82 2.15
N GLY A 112 15.59 -1.66 1.63
CA GLY A 112 16.01 -1.54 0.24
C GLY A 112 14.87 -1.75 -0.75
N ALA A 113 13.62 -1.52 -0.33
CA ALA A 113 12.46 -1.66 -1.19
C ALA A 113 12.50 -0.69 -2.37
N LEU A 114 11.87 -1.07 -3.47
CA LEU A 114 11.81 -0.29 -4.71
C LEU A 114 10.54 0.52 -4.82
N VAL A 115 9.50 0.18 -4.06
CA VAL A 115 8.20 0.84 -4.08
C VAL A 115 7.53 0.73 -2.72
N GLU A 116 6.82 1.79 -2.33
CA GLU A 116 5.94 1.81 -1.17
C GLU A 116 4.66 2.56 -1.55
N ILE A 117 3.52 2.10 -1.08
CA ILE A 117 2.23 2.72 -1.39
C ILE A 117 1.44 2.90 -0.10
N GLU A 118 0.99 4.12 0.15
CA GLU A 118 0.04 4.43 1.22
C GLU A 118 -1.28 4.87 0.63
N CYS A 119 -2.36 4.83 1.42
CA CYS A 119 -3.65 5.26 0.92
C CYS A 119 -4.57 5.82 2.00
N ILE A 120 -5.57 6.58 1.53
CA ILE A 120 -6.69 7.05 2.32
C ILE A 120 -7.96 6.49 1.65
N ALA A 121 -8.81 5.85 2.45
CA ALA A 121 -10.07 5.28 1.99
C ALA A 121 -11.24 5.88 2.76
N VAL A 122 -12.42 5.88 2.13
CA VAL A 122 -13.65 6.38 2.75
C VAL A 122 -14.77 5.35 2.60
N ARG A 123 -15.68 5.35 3.58
CA ARG A 123 -16.88 4.52 3.55
C ARG A 123 -17.94 5.08 2.62
#